data_fb80c6bd63a58cebc5af72bc62cb13b0
#
_entry.id   fb80c6bd63a58cebc5af72bc62cb13b0
#
_cell.length_a   1.000
_cell.length_b   1.000
_cell.length_c   1.000
_cell.angle_alpha   90.00
_cell.angle_beta   90.00
_cell.angle_gamma   90.00
#
_symmetry.space_group_name_H-M   'P 1'
#
loop_
_entity.id
_entity.type
_entity.pdbx_description
1 polymer ?
#
loop_
_entity_poly.entity_id
_entity_poly.type
_entity_poly.pdbx_seq_one_letter_code
_entity_poly.pdbx_strand_id
1 'polypeptide(L)'
;QLTAIHVHKIDRPDFFGWTDDSVVYMPERDHIPQLTVVHLRSQGLNLQSLRDSDFTAGFPQVDQQDTASAGAKTAEVVALHTDCSKHGDLVSDTAAEWTQNVPRGWQQVEAVVRHLRQDFTLDRQSTADADCDDVVSHFLTNRSGPDYLFATAAAMLLRELGYPTRLVTGFYARQDRFDRRAGQTPVLADDVHVWAEVYVGGNIWVAIEPTPGYEPPAENLTFRQWAFACVVAFLHWCRQHLIMLLAITAVLIIAFQTRRDWLAFLGNAVCRLMGLRSAEARIRWTLRLLSWRSWLAGCPRPAQKTITSWYSPLMREGNTETQQAMRRFLLWSER
;
A
#
# COMPACT_ATOMS: atom_id res chain seq x y z
N GLN A 1 -2.72 -16.78 12.55
CA GLN A 1 -2.94 -18.02 13.32
C GLN A 1 -3.16 -19.19 12.37
N LEU A 2 -2.45 -20.30 12.58
CA LEU A 2 -2.63 -21.52 11.79
C LEU A 2 -4.00 -22.14 12.14
N THR A 3 -4.84 -22.35 11.12
CA THR A 3 -6.22 -22.82 11.31
C THR A 3 -6.44 -24.27 10.89
N ALA A 4 -5.61 -24.78 9.98
CA ALA A 4 -5.67 -26.17 9.54
C ALA A 4 -4.34 -26.62 8.95
N ILE A 5 -4.02 -27.90 9.15
CA ILE A 5 -2.96 -28.61 8.44
C ILE A 5 -3.58 -29.80 7.74
N HIS A 6 -3.21 -30.00 6.49
CA HIS A 6 -3.57 -31.16 5.73
C HIS A 6 -2.33 -31.75 5.06
N VAL A 7 -2.07 -33.03 5.28
CA VAL A 7 -0.88 -33.69 4.79
C VAL A 7 -1.26 -34.83 3.86
N HIS A 8 -0.65 -34.88 2.68
CA HIS A 8 -0.85 -35.98 1.74
C HIS A 8 0.24 -37.06 1.90
N LYS A 9 -0.16 -38.31 1.76
CA LYS A 9 0.74 -39.49 1.81
C LYS A 9 1.41 -39.69 3.17
N ILE A 10 0.61 -39.72 4.23
CA ILE A 10 1.07 -40.09 5.56
C ILE A 10 0.74 -41.55 5.82
N ASP A 11 1.67 -42.23 6.44
CA ASP A 11 1.53 -43.62 6.88
C ASP A 11 0.80 -43.75 8.26
N ARG A 12 0.66 -42.63 9.01
CA ARG A 12 0.01 -42.58 10.31
C ARG A 12 -0.82 -41.32 10.50
N PRO A 13 -2.00 -41.40 11.18
CA PRO A 13 -2.85 -40.22 11.39
C PRO A 13 -2.32 -39.24 12.43
N ASP A 14 -1.42 -39.65 13.31
CA ASP A 14 -0.81 -38.90 14.40
C ASP A 14 0.57 -38.30 14.07
N PHE A 15 0.80 -38.04 12.81
CA PHE A 15 2.08 -37.56 12.28
C PHE A 15 2.51 -36.20 12.86
N PHE A 16 1.55 -35.33 13.16
CA PHE A 16 1.79 -34.03 13.78
C PHE A 16 1.05 -33.88 15.10
N GLY A 17 1.78 -33.39 16.10
CA GLY A 17 1.23 -32.81 17.30
C GLY A 17 1.17 -31.30 17.24
N TRP A 18 0.34 -30.69 18.09
CA TRP A 18 0.20 -29.26 18.29
C TRP A 18 0.50 -28.89 19.72
N THR A 19 1.21 -27.80 19.89
CA THR A 19 1.31 -27.13 21.17
C THR A 19 0.24 -26.04 21.30
N ASP A 20 -0.03 -25.58 22.51
CA ASP A 20 -1.01 -24.53 22.79
C ASP A 20 -0.66 -23.20 22.08
N ASP A 21 0.62 -22.94 21.79
CA ASP A 21 1.13 -21.75 21.10
C ASP A 21 1.20 -21.92 19.57
N SER A 22 0.42 -22.85 19.02
CA SER A 22 0.27 -23.11 17.58
C SER A 22 1.54 -23.62 16.90
N VAL A 23 2.48 -24.16 17.66
CA VAL A 23 3.64 -24.84 17.10
C VAL A 23 3.25 -26.26 16.70
N VAL A 24 3.61 -26.64 15.50
CA VAL A 24 3.41 -27.99 14.95
C VAL A 24 4.70 -28.75 15.10
N TYR A 25 4.64 -29.94 15.66
CA TYR A 25 5.81 -30.79 15.85
C TYR A 25 5.53 -32.24 15.44
N MET A 26 6.56 -32.99 15.19
CA MET A 26 6.49 -34.44 14.90
C MET A 26 6.90 -35.21 16.15
N PRO A 27 5.96 -35.88 16.86
CA PRO A 27 6.29 -36.52 18.15
C PRO A 27 7.29 -37.67 18.05
N GLU A 28 7.26 -38.39 16.93
CA GLU A 28 8.03 -39.63 16.78
C GLU A 28 9.09 -39.59 15.65
N ARG A 29 9.28 -38.43 14.99
CA ARG A 29 10.17 -38.30 13.83
C ARG A 29 10.97 -37.00 13.91
N ASP A 30 12.23 -37.08 13.49
CA ASP A 30 13.15 -35.97 13.38
C ASP A 30 13.24 -35.37 11.96
N HIS A 31 12.59 -36.01 10.97
CA HIS A 31 12.58 -35.55 9.59
C HIS A 31 11.26 -35.85 8.87
N ILE A 32 10.91 -34.95 7.94
CA ILE A 32 9.78 -35.14 7.05
C ILE A 32 10.18 -36.05 5.89
N PRO A 33 9.42 -37.11 5.58
CA PRO A 33 9.74 -37.98 4.44
C PRO A 33 9.78 -37.19 3.13
N GLN A 34 10.66 -37.59 2.24
CA GLN A 34 10.77 -36.96 0.91
C GLN A 34 9.43 -37.03 0.15
N LEU A 35 9.13 -35.97 -0.61
CA LEU A 35 7.90 -35.83 -1.38
C LEU A 35 6.61 -35.72 -0.52
N THR A 36 6.73 -35.41 0.77
CA THR A 36 5.58 -35.09 1.60
C THR A 36 5.04 -33.71 1.25
N VAL A 37 3.74 -33.61 0.96
CA VAL A 37 3.07 -32.34 0.71
C VAL A 37 2.25 -31.95 1.92
N VAL A 38 2.58 -30.80 2.51
CA VAL A 38 1.87 -30.23 3.66
C VAL A 38 1.12 -28.98 3.22
N HIS A 39 -0.20 -29.01 3.38
CA HIS A 39 -1.04 -27.84 3.14
C HIS A 39 -1.30 -27.13 4.45
N LEU A 40 -0.89 -25.90 4.57
CA LEU A 40 -1.12 -25.06 5.73
C LEU A 40 -2.18 -24.01 5.38
N ARG A 41 -3.15 -23.84 6.27
CA ARG A 41 -4.11 -22.74 6.19
C ARG A 41 -3.94 -21.87 7.43
N SER A 42 -3.64 -20.61 7.22
CA SER A 42 -3.53 -19.61 8.28
C SER A 42 -4.55 -18.50 8.06
N GLN A 43 -4.99 -17.90 9.14
CA GLN A 43 -5.81 -16.70 9.12
C GLN A 43 -4.92 -15.50 9.40
N GLY A 44 -4.93 -14.52 8.51
CA GLY A 44 -4.23 -13.26 8.71
C GLY A 44 -4.82 -12.48 9.88
N LEU A 45 -3.96 -11.82 10.64
CA LEU A 45 -4.38 -10.87 11.67
C LEU A 45 -4.64 -9.51 11.01
N ASN A 46 -5.69 -8.83 11.46
CA ASN A 46 -5.93 -7.46 11.06
C ASN A 46 -5.02 -6.52 11.87
N LEU A 47 -3.88 -6.14 11.32
CA LEU A 47 -2.92 -5.23 11.96
C LEU A 47 -3.54 -3.86 12.30
N GLN A 48 -4.56 -3.42 11.54
CA GLN A 48 -5.25 -2.16 11.84
C GLN A 48 -5.95 -2.23 13.20
N SER A 49 -6.57 -3.36 13.54
CA SER A 49 -7.21 -3.52 14.85
C SER A 49 -6.20 -3.55 16.00
N LEU A 50 -4.97 -3.99 15.75
CA LEU A 50 -3.90 -3.93 16.74
C LEU A 50 -3.36 -2.52 16.95
N ARG A 51 -3.32 -1.70 15.89
CA ARG A 51 -2.90 -0.29 16.00
C ARG A 51 -3.82 0.57 16.84
N ASP A 52 -5.11 0.25 16.81
CA ASP A 52 -6.14 1.03 17.49
C ASP A 52 -6.35 0.59 18.95
N SER A 53 -5.65 -0.47 19.41
CA SER A 53 -5.80 -1.03 20.75
C SER A 53 -4.47 -1.11 21.49
N ASP A 54 -4.49 -0.84 22.80
CA ASP A 54 -3.42 -1.25 23.70
C ASP A 54 -3.67 -2.68 24.16
N PHE A 55 -3.11 -3.64 23.41
CA PHE A 55 -3.25 -5.05 23.72
C PHE A 55 -2.53 -5.47 25.01
N THR A 56 -1.66 -4.64 25.55
CA THR A 56 -0.95 -4.90 26.81
C THR A 56 -1.78 -4.59 28.03
N ALA A 57 -2.87 -3.84 27.89
CA ALA A 57 -3.75 -3.47 29.00
C ALA A 57 -4.39 -4.70 29.68
N GLY A 58 -4.49 -5.83 28.97
CA GLY A 58 -4.99 -7.12 29.50
C GLY A 58 -3.89 -8.04 30.06
N PHE A 59 -2.62 -7.62 30.03
CA PHE A 59 -1.56 -8.45 30.60
C PHE A 59 -1.52 -8.33 32.12
N PRO A 60 -1.38 -9.45 32.84
CA PRO A 60 -1.21 -9.40 34.28
C PRO A 60 0.07 -8.65 34.60
N GLN A 61 -0.05 -7.65 35.46
CA GLN A 61 1.13 -6.96 36.00
C GLN A 61 1.82 -7.92 36.99
N VAL A 62 3.14 -7.98 36.94
CA VAL A 62 3.98 -8.95 37.70
C VAL A 62 3.74 -8.83 39.23
N ASP A 63 3.18 -7.72 39.70
CA ASP A 63 2.93 -7.45 41.12
C ASP A 63 1.54 -7.87 41.65
N GLN A 64 0.65 -8.43 40.82
CA GLN A 64 -0.69 -8.84 41.27
C GLN A 64 -0.82 -10.36 41.36
N GLN A 65 -0.82 -10.84 42.60
CA GLN A 65 -0.86 -12.28 42.97
C GLN A 65 -2.23 -12.98 42.81
N ASP A 66 -3.24 -12.37 42.20
CA ASP A 66 -4.59 -12.94 42.10
C ASP A 66 -4.96 -13.29 40.64
N THR A 67 -4.59 -14.50 40.19
CA THR A 67 -4.99 -14.95 38.85
C THR A 67 -5.65 -16.34 38.85
N ALA A 68 -6.90 -16.37 38.42
CA ALA A 68 -7.60 -17.60 38.06
C ALA A 68 -6.89 -18.30 36.87
N SER A 69 -7.04 -19.61 36.72
CA SER A 69 -6.19 -20.52 35.91
C SER A 69 -5.89 -20.10 34.44
N ALA A 70 -6.76 -19.34 33.79
CA ALA A 70 -6.50 -18.82 32.43
C ALA A 70 -5.52 -17.63 32.43
N GLY A 71 -5.49 -16.85 33.51
CA GLY A 71 -4.52 -15.77 33.70
C GLY A 71 -3.13 -16.27 34.08
N ALA A 72 -3.01 -17.44 34.69
CA ALA A 72 -1.71 -17.99 35.10
C ALA A 72 -0.79 -18.32 33.91
N LYS A 73 -1.33 -18.93 32.84
CA LYS A 73 -0.55 -19.21 31.60
C LYS A 73 -0.11 -17.91 30.91
N THR A 74 -0.98 -16.91 30.85
CA THR A 74 -0.63 -15.60 30.28
C THR A 74 0.42 -14.90 31.12
N ALA A 75 0.32 -14.95 32.45
CA ALA A 75 1.31 -14.38 33.35
C ALA A 75 2.68 -15.06 33.20
N GLU A 76 2.71 -16.38 33.06
CA GLU A 76 3.94 -17.14 32.82
C GLU A 76 4.61 -16.75 31.48
N VAL A 77 3.81 -16.66 30.39
CA VAL A 77 4.30 -16.20 29.08
C VAL A 77 4.85 -14.78 29.18
N VAL A 78 4.13 -13.88 29.83
CA VAL A 78 4.58 -12.48 30.01
C VAL A 78 5.89 -12.46 30.80
N ALA A 79 5.98 -13.12 31.96
CA ALA A 79 7.18 -13.15 32.78
C ALA A 79 8.39 -13.73 32.06
N LEU A 80 8.20 -14.84 31.33
CA LEU A 80 9.30 -15.50 30.61
C LEU A 80 9.83 -14.66 29.44
N HIS A 81 8.95 -13.95 28.75
CA HIS A 81 9.29 -13.25 27.50
C HIS A 81 9.45 -11.72 27.67
N THR A 82 9.42 -11.21 28.88
CA THR A 82 9.79 -9.82 29.22
C THR A 82 11.05 -9.71 30.06
N ASP A 83 11.74 -10.83 30.33
CA ASP A 83 12.99 -10.80 31.10
C ASP A 83 14.11 -10.08 30.32
N CYS A 84 14.59 -8.98 30.91
CA CYS A 84 15.70 -8.14 30.41
C CYS A 84 16.82 -7.99 31.45
N SER A 85 16.86 -8.81 32.49
CA SER A 85 17.72 -8.63 33.67
C SER A 85 19.23 -8.61 33.39
N LYS A 86 19.67 -8.87 32.17
CA LYS A 86 21.08 -9.00 31.78
C LYS A 86 21.60 -7.90 30.83
N HIS A 87 20.79 -6.88 30.56
CA HIS A 87 21.17 -5.84 29.58
C HIS A 87 21.46 -4.51 30.26
N GLY A 88 22.36 -3.73 29.66
CA GLY A 88 22.77 -2.43 30.17
C GLY A 88 21.74 -1.34 29.97
N ASP A 89 21.91 -0.21 30.65
CA ASP A 89 21.04 0.96 30.60
C ASP A 89 20.79 1.50 29.18
N LEU A 90 21.73 1.24 28.24
CA LEU A 90 21.60 1.70 26.84
C LEU A 90 20.36 1.14 26.13
N VAL A 91 20.00 -0.11 26.41
CA VAL A 91 18.81 -0.73 25.77
C VAL A 91 17.54 -0.04 26.28
N SER A 92 17.47 0.21 27.59
CA SER A 92 16.35 0.91 28.21
C SER A 92 16.23 2.34 27.73
N ASP A 93 17.34 3.09 27.69
CA ASP A 93 17.38 4.48 27.24
C ASP A 93 16.95 4.59 25.76
N THR A 94 17.48 3.69 24.90
CA THR A 94 17.14 3.64 23.47
C THR A 94 15.67 3.32 23.26
N ALA A 95 15.14 2.34 24.00
CA ALA A 95 13.71 1.98 23.90
C ALA A 95 12.81 3.15 24.30
N ALA A 96 13.15 3.85 25.38
CA ALA A 96 12.42 5.04 25.84
C ALA A 96 12.52 6.18 24.81
N GLU A 97 13.70 6.47 24.26
CA GLU A 97 13.91 7.52 23.26
C GLU A 97 13.07 7.29 22.00
N TRP A 98 13.12 6.07 21.43
CA TRP A 98 12.42 5.78 20.17
C TRP A 98 10.90 5.76 20.30
N THR A 99 10.39 5.62 21.53
CA THR A 99 8.94 5.53 21.78
C THR A 99 8.37 6.70 22.58
N GLN A 100 9.16 7.74 22.88
CA GLN A 100 8.81 8.84 23.77
C GLN A 100 7.48 9.52 23.45
N ASN A 101 7.13 9.69 22.17
CA ASN A 101 5.89 10.36 21.73
C ASN A 101 4.95 9.40 20.98
N VAL A 102 5.13 8.09 21.14
CA VAL A 102 4.34 7.08 20.45
C VAL A 102 3.35 6.46 21.43
N PRO A 103 2.05 6.41 21.10
CA PRO A 103 1.06 5.73 21.92
C PRO A 103 1.43 4.29 22.21
N ARG A 104 1.15 3.84 23.45
CA ARG A 104 1.39 2.44 23.83
C ARG A 104 0.59 1.50 22.97
N GLY A 105 1.16 0.31 22.68
CA GLY A 105 0.55 -0.70 21.84
C GLY A 105 1.34 -0.96 20.56
N TRP A 106 0.68 -1.40 19.49
CA TRP A 106 1.33 -1.80 18.25
C TRP A 106 2.15 -0.68 17.60
N GLN A 107 1.78 0.58 17.81
CA GLN A 107 2.51 1.73 17.28
C GLN A 107 3.95 1.83 17.83
N GLN A 108 4.17 1.47 19.10
CA GLN A 108 5.52 1.40 19.67
C GLN A 108 6.34 0.27 19.05
N VAL A 109 5.71 -0.89 18.82
CA VAL A 109 6.36 -2.01 18.12
C VAL A 109 6.81 -1.58 16.72
N GLU A 110 5.92 -0.92 15.97
CA GLU A 110 6.25 -0.39 14.63
C GLU A 110 7.35 0.69 14.68
N ALA A 111 7.40 1.49 15.73
CA ALA A 111 8.44 2.51 15.88
C ALA A 111 9.82 1.85 16.05
N VAL A 112 9.95 0.86 16.93
CA VAL A 112 11.20 0.11 17.13
C VAL A 112 11.64 -0.56 15.83
N VAL A 113 10.74 -1.28 15.15
CA VAL A 113 11.04 -1.93 13.86
C VAL A 113 11.48 -0.91 12.81
N ARG A 114 10.82 0.24 12.75
CA ARG A 114 11.15 1.30 11.80
C ARG A 114 12.55 1.85 12.02
N HIS A 115 12.93 2.17 13.26
CA HIS A 115 14.28 2.65 13.58
C HIS A 115 15.35 1.63 13.21
N LEU A 116 15.16 0.37 13.55
CA LEU A 116 16.11 -0.69 13.18
C LEU A 116 16.25 -0.82 11.66
N ARG A 117 15.17 -0.71 10.90
CA ARG A 117 15.20 -0.82 9.44
C ARG A 117 15.76 0.39 8.72
N GLN A 118 15.60 1.60 9.28
CA GLN A 118 15.96 2.85 8.61
C GLN A 118 17.33 3.36 9.03
N ASP A 119 17.69 3.20 10.30
CA ASP A 119 18.88 3.81 10.88
C ASP A 119 20.07 2.84 10.97
N PHE A 120 19.84 1.54 10.67
CA PHE A 120 20.85 0.49 10.79
C PHE A 120 21.14 -0.16 9.44
N THR A 121 22.36 -0.69 9.30
CA THR A 121 22.83 -1.33 8.07
C THR A 121 23.03 -2.83 8.28
N LEU A 122 22.44 -3.64 7.41
CA LEU A 122 22.68 -5.08 7.42
C LEU A 122 24.06 -5.41 6.84
N ASP A 123 24.91 -5.97 7.67
CA ASP A 123 26.20 -6.54 7.27
C ASP A 123 26.26 -8.03 7.63
N ARG A 124 26.04 -8.88 6.64
CA ARG A 124 26.02 -10.34 6.81
C ARG A 124 27.39 -10.95 7.07
N GLN A 125 28.45 -10.22 6.78
CA GLN A 125 29.82 -10.70 6.96
C GLN A 125 30.39 -10.31 8.33
N SER A 126 29.76 -9.35 9.00
CA SER A 126 30.11 -8.98 10.35
C SER A 126 29.76 -10.11 11.31
N THR A 127 30.68 -10.46 12.14
CA THR A 127 30.47 -11.35 13.29
C THR A 127 30.47 -10.51 14.55
N ALA A 128 29.61 -10.85 15.51
CA ALA A 128 29.68 -10.22 16.82
C ALA A 128 31.07 -10.48 17.41
N ASP A 129 31.65 -9.44 17.99
CA ASP A 129 32.98 -9.57 18.66
C ASP A 129 32.83 -10.57 19.82
N ALA A 130 33.62 -11.64 19.78
CA ALA A 130 33.52 -12.70 20.77
C ALA A 130 33.92 -12.23 22.21
N ASP A 131 34.63 -11.11 22.28
CA ASP A 131 35.10 -10.51 23.55
C ASP A 131 34.11 -9.44 24.08
N CYS A 132 32.97 -9.24 23.44
CA CYS A 132 31.97 -8.25 23.86
C CYS A 132 30.98 -8.86 24.85
N ASP A 133 30.95 -8.37 26.08
CA ASP A 133 30.05 -8.84 27.13
C ASP A 133 28.56 -8.51 26.82
N ASP A 134 28.29 -7.37 26.15
CA ASP A 134 26.96 -6.96 25.71
C ASP A 134 26.92 -6.68 24.21
N VAL A 135 26.65 -7.72 23.46
CA VAL A 135 26.56 -7.69 21.98
C VAL A 135 25.45 -6.80 21.48
N VAL A 136 24.33 -6.68 22.22
CA VAL A 136 23.18 -5.84 21.82
C VAL A 136 23.54 -4.37 21.95
N SER A 137 24.13 -3.96 23.07
CA SER A 137 24.57 -2.57 23.26
C SER A 137 25.65 -2.17 22.25
N HIS A 138 26.57 -3.08 21.91
CA HIS A 138 27.55 -2.85 20.86
C HIS A 138 26.90 -2.67 19.48
N PHE A 139 25.90 -3.50 19.13
CA PHE A 139 25.14 -3.38 17.90
C PHE A 139 24.36 -2.04 17.83
N LEU A 140 23.69 -1.66 18.92
CA LEU A 140 22.95 -0.39 18.98
C LEU A 140 23.87 0.83 18.79
N THR A 141 25.10 0.76 19.28
CA THR A 141 26.09 1.83 19.12
C THR A 141 26.65 1.89 17.70
N ASN A 142 27.03 0.75 17.12
CA ASN A 142 27.68 0.68 15.82
C ASN A 142 26.69 0.78 14.64
N ARG A 143 25.40 0.52 14.88
CA ARG A 143 24.33 0.55 13.88
C ARG A 143 24.56 -0.31 12.65
N SER A 144 25.33 -1.38 12.79
CA SER A 144 25.64 -2.33 11.72
C SER A 144 25.88 -3.72 12.28
N GLY A 145 25.37 -4.75 11.60
CA GLY A 145 25.57 -6.14 12.02
C GLY A 145 24.76 -7.15 11.20
N PRO A 146 24.91 -8.43 11.52
CA PRO A 146 24.18 -9.53 10.88
C PRO A 146 22.71 -9.54 11.29
N ASP A 147 21.88 -10.26 10.54
CA ASP A 147 20.42 -10.30 10.67
C ASP A 147 19.91 -10.71 12.06
N TYR A 148 20.56 -11.70 12.69
CA TYR A 148 20.15 -12.14 14.03
C TYR A 148 20.29 -11.04 15.10
N LEU A 149 21.20 -10.08 14.93
CA LEU A 149 21.32 -8.96 15.87
C LEU A 149 20.16 -7.97 15.76
N PHE A 150 19.61 -7.79 14.57
CA PHE A 150 18.38 -6.99 14.39
C PHE A 150 17.21 -7.60 15.14
N ALA A 151 16.99 -8.91 14.98
CA ALA A 151 15.93 -9.62 15.69
C ALA A 151 16.15 -9.58 17.21
N THR A 152 17.39 -9.80 17.66
CA THR A 152 17.75 -9.78 19.10
C THR A 152 17.56 -8.39 19.69
N ALA A 153 18.05 -7.34 19.03
CA ALA A 153 17.87 -5.96 19.49
C ALA A 153 16.39 -5.57 19.54
N ALA A 154 15.61 -5.93 18.53
CA ALA A 154 14.15 -5.71 18.55
C ALA A 154 13.50 -6.40 19.75
N ALA A 155 13.85 -7.67 19.99
CA ALA A 155 13.29 -8.42 21.11
C ALA A 155 13.64 -7.77 22.45
N MET A 156 14.89 -7.33 22.63
CA MET A 156 15.30 -6.71 23.89
C MET A 156 14.68 -5.34 24.11
N LEU A 157 14.68 -4.47 23.10
CA LEU A 157 14.02 -3.16 23.16
C LEU A 157 12.51 -3.29 23.49
N LEU A 158 11.82 -4.27 22.86
CA LEU A 158 10.41 -4.49 23.12
C LEU A 158 10.15 -5.09 24.50
N ARG A 159 11.01 -5.95 25.00
CA ARG A 159 10.93 -6.49 26.37
C ARG A 159 11.06 -5.38 27.42
N GLU A 160 12.00 -4.45 27.22
CA GLU A 160 12.13 -3.25 28.08
C GLU A 160 10.86 -2.40 28.12
N LEU A 161 10.14 -2.30 27.00
CA LEU A 161 8.84 -1.63 26.92
C LEU A 161 7.69 -2.46 27.52
N GLY A 162 7.96 -3.69 27.99
CA GLY A 162 6.98 -4.60 28.58
C GLY A 162 6.17 -5.41 27.54
N TYR A 163 6.67 -5.53 26.30
CA TYR A 163 6.06 -6.38 25.27
C TYR A 163 6.72 -7.76 25.28
N PRO A 164 5.98 -8.84 25.63
CA PRO A 164 6.54 -10.18 25.57
C PRO A 164 6.97 -10.51 24.16
N THR A 165 8.25 -10.80 23.97
CA THR A 165 8.84 -10.99 22.64
C THR A 165 9.74 -12.21 22.64
N ARG A 166 9.64 -13.05 21.61
CA ARG A 166 10.49 -14.21 21.40
C ARG A 166 11.25 -14.14 20.08
N LEU A 167 12.38 -14.81 20.02
CA LEU A 167 13.16 -15.01 18.79
C LEU A 167 12.69 -16.29 18.10
N VAL A 168 12.59 -16.23 16.79
CA VAL A 168 12.21 -17.37 15.95
C VAL A 168 13.22 -17.53 14.83
N THR A 169 13.63 -18.76 14.59
CA THR A 169 14.50 -19.12 13.47
C THR A 169 13.73 -19.95 12.46
N GLY A 170 13.91 -19.68 11.19
CA GLY A 170 13.25 -20.41 10.11
C GLY A 170 13.85 -20.08 8.76
N PHE A 171 13.04 -20.20 7.72
CA PHE A 171 13.48 -19.94 6.36
C PHE A 171 12.67 -18.80 5.74
N TYR A 172 13.35 -17.87 5.10
CA TYR A 172 12.73 -16.79 4.35
C TYR A 172 12.48 -17.22 2.91
N ALA A 173 11.21 -17.45 2.56
CA ALA A 173 10.81 -17.77 1.19
C ALA A 173 10.86 -16.52 0.31
N ARG A 174 11.89 -16.37 -0.49
CA ARG A 174 12.14 -15.20 -1.34
C ARG A 174 11.15 -15.11 -2.48
N GLN A 175 10.42 -14.00 -2.56
CA GLN A 175 9.39 -13.77 -3.59
C GLN A 175 10.00 -13.66 -5.01
N ASP A 176 11.21 -13.14 -5.15
CA ASP A 176 11.93 -13.03 -6.41
C ASP A 176 12.29 -14.38 -7.05
N ARG A 177 12.32 -15.46 -6.24
CA ARG A 177 12.57 -16.83 -6.68
C ARG A 177 11.30 -17.62 -7.02
N PHE A 178 10.12 -17.00 -7.04
CA PHE A 178 8.88 -17.69 -7.34
C PHE A 178 8.87 -18.20 -8.80
N ASP A 179 8.86 -19.51 -8.98
CA ASP A 179 8.70 -20.15 -10.28
C ASP A 179 7.22 -20.24 -10.64
N ARG A 180 6.78 -19.40 -11.58
CA ARG A 180 5.39 -19.39 -12.08
C ARG A 180 4.98 -20.66 -12.79
N ARG A 181 5.93 -21.42 -13.36
CA ARG A 181 5.63 -22.67 -14.07
C ARG A 181 5.40 -23.82 -13.12
N ALA A 182 6.23 -23.91 -12.09
CA ALA A 182 6.11 -24.91 -11.05
C ALA A 182 5.11 -24.51 -9.96
N GLY A 183 4.73 -23.22 -9.86
CA GLY A 183 3.85 -22.69 -8.81
C GLY A 183 4.45 -22.74 -7.41
N GLN A 184 5.79 -22.67 -7.30
CA GLN A 184 6.50 -22.84 -6.02
C GLN A 184 7.68 -21.88 -5.90
N THR A 185 8.08 -21.60 -4.64
CA THR A 185 9.32 -20.89 -4.33
C THR A 185 10.30 -21.89 -3.73
N PRO A 186 11.47 -22.11 -4.36
CA PRO A 186 12.52 -22.95 -3.76
C PRO A 186 13.10 -22.26 -2.54
N VAL A 187 13.27 -23.02 -1.45
CA VAL A 187 13.91 -22.59 -0.22
C VAL A 187 15.24 -23.33 -0.10
N LEU A 188 16.33 -22.60 0.06
CA LEU A 188 17.68 -23.11 0.13
C LEU A 188 18.23 -23.00 1.58
N ALA A 189 19.32 -23.70 1.85
CA ALA A 189 19.99 -23.61 3.14
C ALA A 189 20.44 -22.18 3.51
N ASP A 190 20.79 -21.37 2.52
CA ASP A 190 21.22 -19.98 2.71
C ASP A 190 20.03 -19.02 2.99
N ASP A 191 18.79 -19.51 2.93
CA ASP A 191 17.59 -18.72 3.24
C ASP A 191 17.22 -18.82 4.74
N VAL A 192 18.09 -19.39 5.58
CA VAL A 192 17.92 -19.36 7.04
C VAL A 192 17.87 -17.91 7.50
N HIS A 193 16.91 -17.59 8.34
CA HIS A 193 16.68 -16.25 8.83
C HIS A 193 16.15 -16.27 10.26
N VAL A 194 16.42 -15.18 10.99
CA VAL A 194 15.98 -14.97 12.37
C VAL A 194 15.11 -13.74 12.41
N TRP A 195 13.92 -13.85 13.00
CA TRP A 195 13.01 -12.73 13.24
C TRP A 195 12.50 -12.74 14.68
N ALA A 196 11.75 -11.73 15.06
CA ALA A 196 11.10 -11.69 16.36
C ALA A 196 9.57 -11.83 16.24
N GLU A 197 8.95 -12.31 17.31
CA GLU A 197 7.49 -12.38 17.43
C GLU A 197 7.05 -11.72 18.72
N VAL A 198 6.02 -10.89 18.64
CA VAL A 198 5.41 -10.18 19.77
C VAL A 198 4.11 -10.88 20.16
N TYR A 199 3.94 -11.13 21.45
CA TYR A 199 2.70 -11.68 22.02
C TYR A 199 1.64 -10.58 22.13
N VAL A 200 0.45 -10.83 21.56
CA VAL A 200 -0.66 -9.86 21.58
C VAL A 200 -1.86 -10.36 22.38
N GLY A 201 -1.67 -11.41 23.18
CA GLY A 201 -2.74 -12.04 23.97
C GLY A 201 -3.41 -13.18 23.22
N GLY A 202 -4.26 -13.95 23.95
CA GLY A 202 -5.06 -15.03 23.36
C GLY A 202 -4.24 -16.13 22.65
N ASN A 203 -3.02 -16.38 23.10
CA ASN A 203 -2.08 -17.33 22.47
C ASN A 203 -1.65 -16.94 21.05
N ILE A 204 -1.70 -15.63 20.73
CA ILE A 204 -1.39 -15.12 19.41
C ILE A 204 0.00 -14.43 19.44
N TRP A 205 0.89 -14.90 18.59
CA TRP A 205 2.20 -14.30 18.33
C TRP A 205 2.19 -13.65 16.95
N VAL A 206 2.65 -12.41 16.87
CA VAL A 206 2.72 -11.66 15.61
C VAL A 206 4.17 -11.47 15.21
N ALA A 207 4.52 -11.99 14.06
CA ALA A 207 5.86 -11.84 13.52
C ALA A 207 6.16 -10.37 13.16
N ILE A 208 7.33 -9.91 13.57
CA ILE A 208 7.90 -8.62 13.19
C ILE A 208 9.25 -8.84 12.53
N GLU A 209 9.52 -8.03 11.51
CA GLU A 209 10.75 -8.14 10.74
C GLU A 209 11.56 -6.84 10.86
N PRO A 210 12.54 -6.78 11.75
CA PRO A 210 13.36 -5.59 11.96
C PRO A 210 14.53 -5.47 10.99
N THR A 211 14.83 -6.52 10.22
CA THR A 211 16.02 -6.58 9.36
C THR A 211 15.77 -5.86 8.02
N PRO A 212 16.65 -4.92 7.60
CA PRO A 212 16.53 -4.30 6.29
C PRO A 212 16.65 -5.31 5.15
N GLY A 213 15.84 -5.16 4.11
CA GLY A 213 15.87 -6.02 2.92
C GLY A 213 15.08 -7.32 3.04
N TYR A 214 14.52 -7.62 4.21
CA TYR A 214 13.53 -8.67 4.38
C TYR A 214 12.14 -8.04 4.47
N GLU A 215 11.29 -8.31 3.50
CA GLU A 215 9.93 -7.81 3.51
C GLU A 215 8.96 -8.94 3.84
N PRO A 216 8.05 -8.75 4.82
CA PRO A 216 6.98 -9.70 5.02
C PRO A 216 6.17 -9.80 3.72
N PRO A 217 5.69 -11.00 3.36
CA PRO A 217 4.87 -11.15 2.16
C PRO A 217 3.69 -10.20 2.25
N ALA A 218 3.51 -9.41 1.18
CA ALA A 218 2.39 -8.50 1.09
C ALA A 218 1.08 -9.27 1.29
N GLU A 219 0.24 -8.80 2.18
CA GLU A 219 -1.08 -9.40 2.36
C GLU A 219 -1.81 -9.39 1.01
N ASN A 220 -2.22 -10.57 0.55
CA ASN A 220 -3.05 -10.69 -0.64
C ASN A 220 -4.43 -10.11 -0.33
N LEU A 221 -4.58 -8.81 -0.55
CA LEU A 221 -5.86 -8.13 -0.42
C LEU A 221 -6.87 -8.82 -1.34
N THR A 222 -8.01 -9.21 -0.82
CA THR A 222 -9.11 -9.66 -1.66
C THR A 222 -9.49 -8.51 -2.61
N PHE A 223 -10.01 -8.82 -3.80
CA PHE A 223 -10.44 -7.81 -4.77
C PHE A 223 -11.34 -6.72 -4.15
N ARG A 224 -12.21 -7.11 -3.22
CA ARG A 224 -13.07 -6.16 -2.49
C ARG A 224 -12.28 -5.21 -1.59
N GLN A 225 -11.31 -5.71 -0.84
CA GLN A 225 -10.44 -4.91 0.02
C GLN A 225 -9.56 -3.98 -0.81
N TRP A 226 -8.99 -4.47 -1.90
CA TRP A 226 -8.22 -3.67 -2.84
C TRP A 226 -9.09 -2.55 -3.45
N ALA A 227 -10.29 -2.88 -3.95
CA ALA A 227 -11.21 -1.89 -4.52
C ALA A 227 -11.61 -0.83 -3.49
N PHE A 228 -11.90 -1.25 -2.25
CA PHE A 228 -12.22 -0.31 -1.17
C PHE A 228 -11.04 0.58 -0.82
N ALA A 229 -9.82 0.03 -0.72
CA ALA A 229 -8.61 0.81 -0.48
C ALA A 229 -8.36 1.84 -1.59
N CYS A 230 -8.55 1.46 -2.86
CA CYS A 230 -8.47 2.39 -3.99
C CYS A 230 -9.50 3.52 -3.89
N VAL A 231 -10.74 3.23 -3.51
CA VAL A 231 -11.79 4.26 -3.32
C VAL A 231 -11.41 5.21 -2.19
N VAL A 232 -10.97 4.69 -1.06
CA VAL A 232 -10.54 5.52 0.09
C VAL A 232 -9.35 6.40 -0.28
N ALA A 233 -8.34 5.82 -0.93
CA ALA A 233 -7.16 6.57 -1.40
C ALA A 233 -7.55 7.67 -2.40
N PHE A 234 -8.46 7.37 -3.33
CA PHE A 234 -8.99 8.35 -4.29
C PHE A 234 -9.75 9.48 -3.59
N LEU A 235 -10.61 9.16 -2.63
CA LEU A 235 -11.35 10.17 -1.86
C LEU A 235 -10.39 11.05 -1.03
N HIS A 236 -9.36 10.46 -0.43
CA HIS A 236 -8.34 11.19 0.29
C HIS A 236 -7.55 12.13 -0.64
N TRP A 237 -7.16 11.65 -1.82
CA TRP A 237 -6.52 12.45 -2.86
C TRP A 237 -7.43 13.60 -3.34
N CYS A 238 -8.71 13.32 -3.60
CA CYS A 238 -9.69 14.35 -3.96
C CYS A 238 -9.81 15.42 -2.87
N ARG A 239 -9.83 15.02 -1.59
CA ARG A 239 -9.90 15.95 -0.47
C ARG A 239 -8.65 16.83 -0.38
N GLN A 240 -7.46 16.26 -0.58
CA GLN A 240 -6.22 17.03 -0.57
C GLN A 240 -6.14 18.02 -1.73
N HIS A 241 -6.71 17.68 -2.89
CA HIS A 241 -6.66 18.48 -4.10
C HIS A 241 -7.99 19.18 -4.44
N LEU A 242 -8.88 19.35 -3.45
CA LEU A 242 -10.22 19.89 -3.65
C LEU A 242 -10.20 21.24 -4.35
N ILE A 243 -9.35 22.16 -3.93
CA ILE A 243 -9.23 23.50 -4.53
C ILE A 243 -8.80 23.40 -6.01
N MET A 244 -7.83 22.55 -6.31
CA MET A 244 -7.35 22.33 -7.68
C MET A 244 -8.46 21.72 -8.56
N LEU A 245 -9.20 20.74 -8.06
CA LEU A 245 -10.33 20.13 -8.77
C LEU A 245 -11.46 21.14 -9.03
N LEU A 246 -11.78 21.98 -8.05
CA LEU A 246 -12.78 23.07 -8.23
C LEU A 246 -12.29 24.10 -9.25
N ALA A 247 -11.02 24.46 -9.24
CA ALA A 247 -10.46 25.36 -10.25
C ALA A 247 -10.52 24.76 -11.65
N ILE A 248 -10.15 23.49 -11.82
CA ILE A 248 -10.24 22.79 -13.10
C ILE A 248 -11.68 22.71 -13.59
N THR A 249 -12.63 22.33 -12.72
CA THR A 249 -14.04 22.27 -13.09
C THR A 249 -14.59 23.63 -13.47
N ALA A 250 -14.23 24.70 -12.76
CA ALA A 250 -14.63 26.06 -13.10
C ALA A 250 -14.07 26.47 -14.49
N VAL A 251 -12.80 26.20 -14.75
CA VAL A 251 -12.17 26.45 -16.06
C VAL A 251 -12.87 25.66 -17.17
N LEU A 252 -13.20 24.39 -16.94
CA LEU A 252 -13.93 23.57 -17.91
C LEU A 252 -15.35 24.10 -18.18
N ILE A 253 -16.04 24.56 -17.14
CA ILE A 253 -17.37 25.17 -17.28
C ILE A 253 -17.27 26.47 -18.10
N ILE A 254 -16.31 27.34 -17.77
CA ILE A 254 -16.08 28.57 -18.52
C ILE A 254 -15.72 28.25 -19.98
N ALA A 255 -14.82 27.33 -20.22
CA ALA A 255 -14.42 26.89 -21.55
C ALA A 255 -15.62 26.30 -22.32
N PHE A 256 -16.47 25.56 -21.66
CA PHE A 256 -17.69 25.02 -22.27
C PHE A 256 -18.71 26.11 -22.57
N GLN A 257 -18.92 27.10 -21.71
CA GLN A 257 -19.82 28.23 -21.93
C GLN A 257 -19.30 29.12 -23.06
N THR A 258 -17.99 29.40 -23.10
CA THR A 258 -17.36 30.25 -24.10
C THR A 258 -16.93 29.50 -25.36
N ARG A 259 -17.28 28.21 -25.49
CA ARG A 259 -16.86 27.36 -26.62
C ARG A 259 -17.13 27.95 -28.01
N ARG A 260 -18.19 28.77 -28.14
CA ARG A 260 -18.55 29.43 -29.39
C ARG A 260 -17.55 30.50 -29.79
N ASP A 261 -17.04 31.24 -28.81
CA ASP A 261 -16.19 32.42 -29.05
C ASP A 261 -14.73 31.99 -29.29
N TRP A 262 -14.19 31.07 -28.46
CA TRP A 262 -12.83 30.64 -28.67
C TRP A 262 -12.68 29.70 -29.89
N LEU A 263 -13.72 28.91 -30.26
CA LEU A 263 -13.70 28.18 -31.53
C LEU A 263 -13.69 29.13 -32.75
N ALA A 264 -14.45 30.24 -32.68
CA ALA A 264 -14.35 31.26 -33.69
C ALA A 264 -13.01 31.96 -33.74
N PHE A 265 -12.41 32.24 -32.55
CA PHE A 265 -11.06 32.81 -32.44
C PHE A 265 -10.00 31.87 -33.03
N LEU A 266 -10.06 30.57 -32.62
CA LEU A 266 -9.13 29.56 -33.13
C LEU A 266 -9.23 29.38 -34.64
N GLY A 267 -10.47 29.34 -35.17
CA GLY A 267 -10.69 29.30 -36.62
C GLY A 267 -10.11 30.45 -37.35
N ASN A 268 -10.27 31.67 -36.81
CA ASN A 268 -9.66 32.86 -37.39
C ASN A 268 -8.11 32.87 -37.28
N ALA A 269 -7.58 32.40 -36.16
CA ALA A 269 -6.14 32.27 -35.95
C ALA A 269 -5.51 31.26 -36.93
N VAL A 270 -6.16 30.08 -37.09
CA VAL A 270 -5.73 29.08 -38.08
C VAL A 270 -5.76 29.64 -39.51
N CYS A 271 -6.81 30.37 -39.87
CA CYS A 271 -6.88 31.03 -41.18
C CYS A 271 -5.73 32.02 -41.41
N ARG A 272 -5.31 32.75 -40.37
CA ARG A 272 -4.19 33.68 -40.45
C ARG A 272 -2.85 32.94 -40.53
N LEU A 273 -2.64 31.92 -39.71
CA LEU A 273 -1.38 31.14 -39.66
C LEU A 273 -1.17 30.30 -40.92
N MET A 274 -2.21 29.70 -41.46
CA MET A 274 -2.10 28.91 -42.70
C MET A 274 -1.92 29.74 -43.95
N GLY A 275 -1.88 31.11 -43.87
CA GLY A 275 -1.61 31.97 -44.98
C GLY A 275 -2.55 31.77 -46.17
N LEU A 276 -3.84 31.43 -45.90
CA LEU A 276 -4.84 31.16 -46.91
C LEU A 276 -5.03 32.42 -47.77
N ARG A 277 -4.20 32.56 -48.86
CA ARG A 277 -4.18 33.70 -49.75
C ARG A 277 -5.32 33.68 -50.75
N SER A 278 -5.88 32.49 -51.06
CA SER A 278 -6.99 32.41 -52.06
C SER A 278 -8.35 32.65 -51.38
N ALA A 279 -9.22 33.42 -52.08
CA ALA A 279 -10.55 33.72 -51.62
C ALA A 279 -11.40 32.44 -51.45
N GLU A 280 -11.21 31.46 -52.33
CA GLU A 280 -11.90 30.16 -52.25
C GLU A 280 -11.55 29.34 -51.01
N ALA A 281 -10.25 29.33 -50.60
CA ALA A 281 -9.82 28.60 -49.41
C ALA A 281 -10.43 29.22 -48.15
N ARG A 282 -10.53 30.56 -48.08
CA ARG A 282 -11.19 31.26 -46.96
C ARG A 282 -12.66 30.95 -46.88
N ILE A 283 -13.37 30.94 -48.02
CA ILE A 283 -14.79 30.61 -48.08
C ILE A 283 -15.03 29.17 -47.65
N ARG A 284 -14.27 28.20 -48.14
CA ARG A 284 -14.37 26.78 -47.73
C ARG A 284 -14.14 26.62 -46.25
N TRP A 285 -13.18 27.30 -45.65
CA TRP A 285 -12.92 27.25 -44.22
C TRP A 285 -14.06 27.88 -43.40
N THR A 286 -14.54 29.03 -43.77
CA THR A 286 -15.68 29.69 -43.07
C THR A 286 -16.95 28.84 -43.13
N LEU A 287 -17.21 28.18 -44.25
CA LEU A 287 -18.31 27.24 -44.36
C LEU A 287 -18.18 26.03 -43.50
N ARG A 288 -16.96 25.46 -43.35
CA ARG A 288 -16.66 24.39 -42.41
C ARG A 288 -16.87 24.82 -40.96
N LEU A 289 -16.41 25.99 -40.59
CA LEU A 289 -16.57 26.56 -39.26
C LEU A 289 -18.04 26.78 -38.93
N LEU A 290 -18.80 27.30 -39.87
CA LEU A 290 -20.24 27.47 -39.71
C LEU A 290 -21.00 26.14 -39.57
N SER A 291 -20.59 25.12 -40.33
CA SER A 291 -21.20 23.77 -40.20
C SER A 291 -20.85 23.14 -38.85
N TRP A 292 -19.66 23.32 -38.32
CA TRP A 292 -19.26 22.88 -36.99
C TRP A 292 -20.01 23.61 -35.86
N ARG A 293 -20.17 24.95 -36.00
CA ARG A 293 -20.96 25.73 -35.02
C ARG A 293 -22.41 25.31 -34.98
N SER A 294 -23.01 25.05 -36.14
CA SER A 294 -24.39 24.57 -36.19
C SER A 294 -24.56 23.17 -35.64
N TRP A 295 -23.62 22.29 -35.88
CA TRP A 295 -23.58 20.96 -35.28
C TRP A 295 -23.47 21.02 -33.74
N LEU A 296 -22.58 21.84 -33.20
CA LEU A 296 -22.42 22.07 -31.76
C LEU A 296 -23.64 22.77 -31.13
N ALA A 297 -24.41 23.52 -31.92
CA ALA A 297 -25.65 24.15 -31.49
C ALA A 297 -26.87 23.20 -31.57
N GLY A 298 -26.66 21.93 -31.95
CA GLY A 298 -27.76 20.94 -32.09
C GLY A 298 -28.59 21.09 -33.35
N CYS A 299 -28.18 21.94 -34.31
CA CYS A 299 -28.85 22.17 -35.57
C CYS A 299 -27.98 21.78 -36.76
N PRO A 300 -27.61 20.49 -36.93
CA PRO A 300 -26.74 20.07 -38.03
C PRO A 300 -27.44 20.30 -39.39
N ARG A 301 -26.62 20.64 -40.40
CA ARG A 301 -27.10 20.79 -41.77
C ARG A 301 -27.57 19.43 -42.31
N PRO A 302 -28.83 19.30 -42.77
CA PRO A 302 -29.28 18.10 -43.47
C PRO A 302 -28.54 17.97 -44.82
N ALA A 303 -28.09 16.75 -45.16
CA ALA A 303 -27.30 16.51 -46.38
C ALA A 303 -28.04 16.94 -47.70
N GLN A 304 -29.34 17.01 -47.68
CA GLN A 304 -30.17 17.33 -48.84
C GLN A 304 -30.48 18.84 -49.01
N LYS A 305 -30.10 19.70 -48.04
CA LYS A 305 -30.35 21.13 -48.14
C LYS A 305 -29.11 21.90 -48.63
N THR A 306 -29.36 22.84 -49.56
CA THR A 306 -28.32 23.80 -49.95
C THR A 306 -27.98 24.72 -48.77
N ILE A 307 -26.85 25.35 -48.79
CA ILE A 307 -26.41 26.28 -47.73
C ILE A 307 -27.39 27.43 -47.61
N THR A 308 -27.86 27.98 -48.74
CA THR A 308 -28.82 29.06 -48.84
C THR A 308 -30.21 28.66 -48.25
N SER A 309 -30.72 27.50 -48.57
CA SER A 309 -32.01 27.03 -48.03
C SER A 309 -31.95 26.67 -46.55
N TRP A 310 -30.76 26.29 -46.05
CA TRP A 310 -30.58 25.98 -44.64
C TRP A 310 -30.45 27.24 -43.76
N TYR A 311 -29.81 28.27 -44.24
CA TYR A 311 -29.64 29.54 -43.53
C TYR A 311 -30.83 30.52 -43.72
N SER A 312 -31.72 30.31 -44.68
CA SER A 312 -32.82 31.22 -44.96
C SER A 312 -33.77 31.51 -43.76
N PRO A 313 -34.04 30.53 -42.84
CA PRO A 313 -34.83 30.82 -41.62
C PRO A 313 -34.09 31.71 -40.64
N LEU A 314 -32.77 31.47 -40.47
CA LEU A 314 -31.91 32.23 -39.55
C LEU A 314 -31.70 33.69 -40.00
N MET A 315 -31.82 33.95 -41.29
CA MET A 315 -31.77 35.31 -41.84
C MET A 315 -32.98 36.17 -41.49
N ARG A 316 -34.11 35.55 -41.15
CA ARG A 316 -35.34 36.27 -40.74
C ARG A 316 -35.30 36.83 -39.34
N GLU A 317 -34.49 36.23 -38.47
CA GLU A 317 -34.39 36.60 -37.06
C GLU A 317 -33.20 37.53 -36.74
N GLY A 318 -32.30 37.77 -37.66
CA GLY A 318 -31.10 38.58 -37.46
C GLY A 318 -31.29 40.09 -37.67
N ASN A 319 -30.43 40.90 -37.04
CA ASN A 319 -30.37 42.37 -37.29
C ASN A 319 -30.04 42.65 -38.74
N THR A 320 -30.51 43.79 -39.28
CA THR A 320 -30.37 44.21 -40.70
C THR A 320 -28.94 44.14 -41.22
N GLU A 321 -27.94 44.50 -40.43
CA GLU A 321 -26.53 44.46 -40.80
C GLU A 321 -26.02 43.03 -40.99
N THR A 322 -26.37 42.12 -40.09
CA THR A 322 -26.03 40.69 -40.18
C THR A 322 -26.73 40.03 -41.35
N GLN A 323 -27.95 40.42 -41.67
CA GLN A 323 -28.68 39.91 -42.84
C GLN A 323 -28.02 40.33 -44.15
N GLN A 324 -27.55 41.59 -44.27
CA GLN A 324 -26.87 42.06 -45.45
C GLN A 324 -25.47 41.41 -45.62
N ALA A 325 -24.71 41.24 -44.52
CA ALA A 325 -23.42 40.56 -44.56
C ALA A 325 -23.55 39.09 -44.98
N MET A 326 -24.59 38.42 -44.48
CA MET A 326 -24.88 37.04 -44.81
C MET A 326 -25.38 36.85 -46.24
N ARG A 327 -26.22 37.77 -46.76
CA ARG A 327 -26.60 37.76 -48.17
C ARG A 327 -25.41 37.94 -49.11
N ARG A 328 -24.49 38.88 -48.82
CA ARG A 328 -23.26 39.06 -49.58
C ARG A 328 -22.41 37.80 -49.55
N PHE A 329 -22.23 37.15 -48.37
CA PHE A 329 -21.46 35.93 -48.22
C PHE A 329 -22.05 34.77 -49.03
N LEU A 330 -23.39 34.59 -49.02
CA LEU A 330 -24.05 33.54 -49.76
C LEU A 330 -23.96 33.73 -51.29
N LEU A 331 -24.11 34.95 -51.76
CA LEU A 331 -23.90 35.28 -53.18
C LEU A 331 -22.48 35.00 -53.65
N TRP A 332 -21.48 35.14 -52.77
CA TRP A 332 -20.07 34.80 -53.05
C TRP A 332 -19.82 33.29 -53.01
N SER A 333 -20.58 32.52 -52.23
CA SER A 333 -20.40 31.06 -52.07
C SER A 333 -21.04 30.25 -53.20
N GLU A 334 -21.91 30.86 -54.00
CA GLU A 334 -22.60 30.25 -55.15
C GLU A 334 -21.88 30.51 -56.48
N ARG A 335 -20.87 31.41 -56.51
CA ARG A 335 -19.95 31.60 -57.61
C ARG A 335 -18.70 30.75 -57.45
#